data_dc3aeda39642689613b24c8b72dc861b
#
_entry.id   dc3aeda39642689613b24c8b72dc861b
#
_cell.length_a   1.000
_cell.length_b   1.000
_cell.length_c   1.000
_cell.angle_alpha   90.00
_cell.angle_beta   90.00
_cell.angle_gamma   90.00
#
_symmetry.space_group_name_H-M   'P 1'
#
loop_
_entity.id
_entity.type
_entity.pdbx_description
1 polymer ?
#
loop_
_entity_poly.entity_id
_entity_poly.type
_entity_poly.pdbx_seq_one_letter_code
_entity_poly.pdbx_strand_id
1 'polypeptide(L)'
;IVYGRLPLMITENCLVQNPAGCRRDREGPAVPADGPCRSQQLLRDRTGAAFPLLPAFGHRTEIQNSRPLWLADRPDFRRLGLAFARLRFTTESAAECAEIFRAYLEGRSAAGDFTRGLYERGVE
;
A
#
# COMPACT_ATOMS: atom_id res chain seq x y z
N ILE A 1 1.94 11.80 -0.28
CA ILE A 1 0.90 10.77 -0.39
C ILE A 1 -0.23 11.14 0.56
N VAL A 2 -1.46 11.19 0.04
CA VAL A 2 -2.66 11.48 0.85
C VAL A 2 -3.59 10.27 0.95
N TYR A 3 -3.43 9.30 0.05
CA TYR A 3 -4.09 7.99 0.07
C TYR A 3 -3.08 6.88 -0.22
N GLY A 4 -3.29 5.75 0.40
CA GLY A 4 -2.62 4.49 0.11
C GLY A 4 -2.05 3.80 1.33
N ARG A 5 -1.64 2.55 1.16
CA ARG A 5 -1.00 1.80 2.24
C ARG A 5 0.44 2.27 2.40
N LEU A 6 0.78 2.62 3.63
CA LEU A 6 2.15 3.05 3.95
C LEU A 6 3.06 1.82 4.03
N PRO A 7 4.27 1.87 3.47
CA PRO A 7 5.24 0.80 3.66
C PRO A 7 5.68 0.76 5.13
N LEU A 8 5.66 -0.42 5.72
CA LEU A 8 6.12 -0.65 7.08
C LEU A 8 7.59 -1.10 7.09
N MET A 9 7.95 -1.97 6.15
CA MET A 9 9.33 -2.43 6.01
C MET A 9 9.56 -3.03 4.61
N ILE A 10 10.83 -3.10 4.25
CA ILE A 10 11.32 -3.86 3.08
C ILE A 10 12.21 -4.97 3.61
N THR A 11 11.91 -6.22 3.22
CA THR A 11 12.74 -7.37 3.57
C THR A 11 13.79 -7.63 2.50
N GLU A 12 14.97 -8.09 2.89
CA GLU A 12 16.02 -8.53 1.95
C GLU A 12 15.65 -9.83 1.23
N ASN A 13 14.69 -10.59 1.76
CA ASN A 13 14.25 -11.85 1.18
C ASN A 13 12.86 -11.70 0.54
N CYS A 14 12.64 -12.46 -0.55
CA CYS A 14 11.33 -12.60 -1.14
C CYS A 14 10.43 -13.50 -0.27
N LEU A 15 9.49 -12.91 0.44
CA LEU A 15 8.56 -13.67 1.29
C LEU A 15 7.57 -14.53 0.48
N VAL A 16 7.42 -14.25 -0.82
CA VAL A 16 6.55 -15.00 -1.73
C VAL A 16 7.26 -16.24 -2.30
N GLN A 17 8.59 -16.29 -2.24
CA GLN A 17 9.39 -17.36 -2.85
C GLN A 17 9.08 -18.74 -2.26
N ASN A 18 9.04 -18.85 -0.95
CA ASN A 18 8.85 -20.13 -0.27
C ASN A 18 7.46 -20.75 -0.51
N PRO A 19 6.34 -20.04 -0.25
CA PRO A 19 5.01 -20.62 -0.44
C PRO A 19 4.62 -20.81 -1.90
N ALA A 20 5.18 -20.02 -2.81
CA ALA A 20 4.85 -20.06 -4.23
C ALA A 20 5.83 -20.87 -5.09
N GLY A 21 6.90 -21.43 -4.50
CA GLY A 21 7.90 -22.25 -5.21
C GLY A 21 8.69 -21.50 -6.28
N CYS A 22 8.86 -20.19 -6.15
CA CYS A 22 9.63 -19.38 -7.08
C CYS A 22 11.12 -19.78 -7.05
N ARG A 23 11.65 -20.21 -8.18
CA ARG A 23 13.05 -20.65 -8.34
C ARG A 23 13.96 -19.60 -8.99
N ARG A 24 13.56 -18.35 -9.05
CA ARG A 24 14.32 -17.31 -9.76
C ARG A 24 15.57 -16.87 -9.00
N ASP A 25 16.65 -16.68 -9.77
CA ASP A 25 17.87 -16.07 -9.28
C ASP A 25 17.65 -14.59 -8.93
N ARG A 26 18.38 -14.10 -7.92
CA ARG A 26 18.26 -12.74 -7.38
C ARG A 26 18.61 -11.62 -8.38
N GLU A 27 19.24 -11.94 -9.50
CA GLU A 27 19.76 -11.01 -10.50
C GLU A 27 18.77 -10.71 -11.65
N GLY A 28 17.62 -11.37 -11.69
CA GLY A 28 16.61 -11.17 -12.72
C GLY A 28 15.72 -9.94 -12.51
N PRO A 29 14.94 -9.54 -13.54
CA PRO A 29 13.98 -8.44 -13.42
C PRO A 29 12.99 -8.70 -12.28
N ALA A 30 12.68 -7.68 -11.51
CA ALA A 30 12.01 -7.75 -10.22
C ALA A 30 10.65 -8.46 -10.22
N VAL A 31 9.91 -8.47 -11.33
CA VAL A 31 8.61 -9.15 -11.45
C VAL A 31 8.42 -9.71 -12.85
N PRO A 32 8.35 -11.04 -13.02
CA PRO A 32 7.97 -11.62 -14.29
C PRO A 32 6.50 -11.35 -14.63
N ALA A 33 6.22 -11.28 -15.91
CA ALA A 33 4.86 -11.11 -16.40
C ALA A 33 3.90 -12.21 -15.89
N ASP A 34 4.40 -13.41 -15.63
CA ASP A 34 3.61 -14.63 -15.35
C ASP A 34 3.99 -15.35 -14.05
N GLY A 35 4.63 -14.66 -13.12
CA GLY A 35 5.14 -15.29 -11.90
C GLY A 35 4.14 -15.29 -10.73
N PRO A 36 4.32 -16.20 -9.74
CA PRO A 36 3.51 -16.26 -8.53
C PRO A 36 3.54 -14.98 -7.69
N CYS A 37 4.49 -14.09 -7.98
CA CYS A 37 4.61 -12.77 -7.36
C CYS A 37 3.47 -11.80 -7.74
N ARG A 38 2.65 -12.13 -8.76
CA ARG A 38 1.52 -11.30 -9.17
C ARG A 38 0.24 -11.59 -8.39
N SER A 39 0.13 -12.76 -7.80
CA SER A 39 -0.99 -13.01 -6.89
C SER A 39 -0.80 -12.17 -5.63
N GLN A 40 -1.85 -11.48 -5.24
CA GLN A 40 -1.84 -10.71 -4.00
C GLN A 40 -1.59 -11.62 -2.81
N GLN A 41 -0.46 -11.43 -2.15
CA GLN A 41 -0.09 -12.18 -0.95
C GLN A 41 -0.36 -11.32 0.29
N LEU A 42 -0.77 -11.96 1.36
CA LEU A 42 -1.07 -11.31 2.63
C LEU A 42 -0.28 -11.99 3.75
N LEU A 43 0.43 -11.19 4.53
CA LEU A 43 0.94 -11.60 5.82
C LEU A 43 -0.15 -11.33 6.87
N ARG A 44 -0.47 -12.32 7.69
CA ARG A 44 -1.39 -12.14 8.82
C ARG A 44 -0.63 -12.17 10.13
N ASP A 45 -0.93 -11.24 11.00
CA ASP A 45 -0.42 -11.24 12.36
C ASP A 45 -1.29 -12.11 13.29
N ARG A 46 -0.88 -12.21 14.55
CA ARG A 46 -1.63 -12.96 15.58
C ARG A 46 -3.02 -12.39 15.90
N THR A 47 -3.30 -11.14 15.51
CA THR A 47 -4.60 -10.48 15.71
C THR A 47 -5.52 -10.65 14.51
N GLY A 48 -5.03 -11.27 13.42
CA GLY A 48 -5.75 -11.46 12.17
C GLY A 48 -5.63 -10.27 11.21
N ALA A 49 -4.89 -9.21 11.55
CA ALA A 49 -4.67 -8.10 10.64
C ALA A 49 -3.88 -8.56 9.41
N ALA A 50 -4.32 -8.15 8.23
CA ALA A 50 -3.77 -8.57 6.95
C ALA A 50 -2.91 -7.46 6.34
N PHE A 51 -1.63 -7.75 6.13
CA PHE A 51 -0.63 -6.84 5.58
C PHE A 51 -0.30 -7.28 4.17
N PRO A 52 -0.62 -6.49 3.14
CA PRO A 52 -0.28 -6.82 1.76
C PRO A 52 1.24 -6.87 1.56
N LEU A 53 1.67 -7.87 0.79
CA LEU A 53 3.04 -8.05 0.38
C LEU A 53 3.19 -7.61 -1.07
N LEU A 54 4.07 -6.68 -1.34
CA LEU A 54 4.37 -6.22 -2.70
C LEU A 54 5.79 -6.61 -3.07
N PRO A 55 5.99 -7.21 -4.27
CA PRO A 55 7.32 -7.45 -4.77
C PRO A 55 8.04 -6.13 -5.02
N ALA A 56 9.28 -6.05 -4.59
CA ALA A 56 10.16 -4.91 -4.76
C ALA A 56 11.41 -5.30 -5.57
N PHE A 57 12.17 -4.29 -6.00
CA PHE A 57 13.40 -4.49 -6.76
C PHE A 57 14.37 -5.44 -6.03
N GLY A 58 15.08 -6.28 -6.79
CA GLY A 58 16.08 -7.22 -6.26
C GLY A 58 15.46 -8.38 -5.48
N HIS A 59 14.25 -8.83 -5.84
CA HIS A 59 13.54 -9.92 -5.16
C HIS A 59 13.29 -9.68 -3.67
N ARG A 60 13.18 -8.42 -3.30
CA ARG A 60 12.74 -7.97 -1.96
C ARG A 60 11.23 -7.97 -1.86
N THR A 61 10.73 -7.90 -0.65
CA THR A 61 9.29 -7.75 -0.40
C THR A 61 9.05 -6.50 0.44
N GLU A 62 8.17 -5.63 -0.04
CA GLU A 62 7.66 -4.49 0.74
C GLU A 62 6.39 -4.93 1.47
N ILE A 63 6.40 -4.82 2.79
CA ILE A 63 5.23 -5.10 3.64
C ILE A 63 4.46 -3.81 3.82
N GLN A 64 3.21 -3.81 3.39
CA GLN A 64 2.32 -2.65 3.47
C GLN A 64 1.49 -2.66 4.75
N ASN A 65 1.12 -1.48 5.22
CA ASN A 65 0.17 -1.35 6.34
C ASN A 65 -1.16 -2.07 6.02
N SER A 66 -1.75 -2.70 7.02
CA SER A 66 -3.07 -3.35 6.91
C SER A 66 -4.19 -2.37 6.58
N ARG A 67 -4.04 -1.09 6.94
CA ARG A 67 -5.01 -0.02 6.70
C ARG A 67 -4.44 1.04 5.77
N PRO A 68 -5.21 1.52 4.77
CA PRO A 68 -4.77 2.64 3.95
C PRO A 68 -4.80 3.96 4.73
N LEU A 69 -3.88 4.86 4.40
CA LEU A 69 -3.96 6.26 4.79
C LEU A 69 -5.16 6.90 4.11
N TRP A 70 -5.91 7.72 4.85
CA TRP A 70 -7.05 8.48 4.33
C TRP A 70 -7.03 9.91 4.84
N LEU A 71 -6.99 10.89 3.94
CA LEU A 71 -6.98 12.32 4.27
C LEU A 71 -8.01 13.13 3.46
N ALA A 72 -8.93 12.48 2.72
CA ALA A 72 -9.88 13.17 1.86
C ALA A 72 -10.76 14.18 2.63
N ASP A 73 -11.18 13.80 3.83
CA ASP A 73 -12.01 14.59 4.73
C ASP A 73 -11.24 15.60 5.60
N ARG A 74 -9.93 15.79 5.31
CA ARG A 74 -9.09 16.78 5.99
C ARG A 74 -8.89 18.02 5.12
N PRO A 75 -9.56 19.14 5.43
CA PRO A 75 -9.47 20.35 4.61
C PRO A 75 -8.09 21.04 4.71
N ASP A 76 -7.38 20.80 5.79
CA ASP A 76 -6.11 21.44 6.10
C ASP A 76 -4.98 20.99 5.17
N PHE A 77 -4.94 19.71 4.72
CA PHE A 77 -3.91 19.29 3.75
C PHE A 77 -3.99 20.09 2.44
N ARG A 78 -5.19 20.57 2.07
CA ARG A 78 -5.39 21.42 0.89
C ARG A 78 -4.80 22.84 1.09
N ARG A 79 -4.62 23.27 2.35
CA ARG A 79 -4.09 24.60 2.71
C ARG A 79 -2.56 24.61 2.82
N LEU A 80 -1.90 23.44 2.74
CA LEU A 80 -0.45 23.33 2.87
C LEU A 80 0.33 23.85 1.63
N GLY A 81 -0.33 24.41 0.63
CA GLY A 81 0.31 24.93 -0.58
C GLY A 81 0.99 23.85 -1.43
N LEU A 82 0.56 22.60 -1.31
CA LEU A 82 1.10 21.47 -2.06
C LEU A 82 0.70 21.60 -3.54
N ALA A 83 1.66 21.47 -4.44
CA ALA A 83 1.41 21.44 -5.88
C ALA A 83 0.65 20.16 -6.31
N PHE A 84 0.88 19.04 -5.61
CA PHE A 84 0.29 17.74 -5.96
C PHE A 84 -0.09 16.95 -4.72
N ALA A 85 -1.20 16.22 -4.78
CA ALA A 85 -1.61 15.20 -3.82
C ALA A 85 -1.58 13.84 -4.52
N ARG A 86 -0.79 12.88 -4.00
CA ARG A 86 -0.65 11.56 -4.61
C ARG A 86 -1.59 10.56 -3.95
N LEU A 87 -2.43 9.89 -4.77
CA LEU A 87 -3.14 8.68 -4.39
C LEU A 87 -2.29 7.49 -4.88
N ARG A 88 -1.85 6.64 -3.93
CA ARG A 88 -1.04 5.43 -4.22
C ARG A 88 -1.92 4.20 -4.12
N PHE A 89 -2.39 3.72 -5.24
CA PHE A 89 -3.12 2.45 -5.32
C PHE A 89 -2.14 1.27 -5.40
N THR A 90 -2.45 0.18 -4.71
CA THR A 90 -1.59 -1.01 -4.63
C THR A 90 -2.38 -2.31 -4.74
N THR A 91 -3.53 -2.40 -4.09
CA THR A 91 -4.35 -3.62 -3.99
C THR A 91 -5.78 -3.38 -4.46
N GLU A 92 -6.12 -2.14 -4.74
CA GLU A 92 -7.46 -1.71 -5.10
C GLU A 92 -7.80 -2.11 -6.55
N SER A 93 -9.02 -2.56 -6.77
CA SER A 93 -9.60 -2.77 -8.10
C SER A 93 -9.83 -1.44 -8.84
N ALA A 94 -10.03 -1.49 -10.13
CA ALA A 94 -10.33 -0.30 -10.94
C ALA A 94 -11.58 0.45 -10.43
N ALA A 95 -12.60 -0.27 -9.99
CA ALA A 95 -13.83 0.33 -9.45
C ALA A 95 -13.56 1.05 -8.11
N GLU A 96 -12.78 0.43 -7.22
CA GLU A 96 -12.35 1.05 -5.95
C GLU A 96 -11.48 2.27 -6.20
N CYS A 97 -10.54 2.22 -7.14
CA CYS A 97 -9.72 3.37 -7.51
C CYS A 97 -10.58 4.56 -7.95
N ALA A 98 -11.60 4.32 -8.80
CA ALA A 98 -12.51 5.36 -9.27
C ALA A 98 -13.33 5.96 -8.13
N GLU A 99 -13.82 5.13 -7.22
CA GLU A 99 -14.61 5.58 -6.07
C GLU A 99 -13.77 6.38 -5.07
N ILE A 100 -12.56 5.92 -4.78
CA ILE A 100 -11.61 6.65 -3.92
C ILE A 100 -11.26 8.00 -4.54
N PHE A 101 -11.01 8.04 -5.85
CA PHE A 101 -10.71 9.29 -6.54
C PHE A 101 -11.86 10.31 -6.41
N ARG A 102 -13.13 9.87 -6.60
CA ARG A 102 -14.30 10.72 -6.39
C ARG A 102 -14.39 11.21 -4.94
N ALA A 103 -14.17 10.31 -3.97
CA ALA A 103 -14.18 10.67 -2.55
C ALA A 103 -13.16 11.78 -2.23
N TYR A 104 -11.99 11.76 -2.88
CA TYR A 104 -10.98 12.81 -2.72
C TYR A 104 -11.38 14.13 -3.38
N LEU A 105 -12.07 14.10 -4.51
CA LEU A 105 -12.62 15.32 -5.13
C LEU A 105 -13.70 15.97 -4.26
N GLU A 106 -14.54 15.15 -3.64
CA GLU A 106 -15.68 15.58 -2.83
C GLU A 106 -15.34 15.82 -1.35
N GLY A 107 -14.16 15.41 -0.88
CA GLY A 107 -13.75 15.55 0.51
C GLY A 107 -14.49 14.62 1.47
N ARG A 108 -14.86 13.41 1.02
CA ARG A 108 -15.65 12.44 1.80
C ARG A 108 -14.81 11.70 2.82
N SER A 109 -15.43 11.32 3.93
CA SER A 109 -14.85 10.37 4.89
C SER A 109 -14.71 8.98 4.31
N ALA A 110 -13.80 8.19 4.90
CA ALA A 110 -13.61 6.79 4.50
C ALA A 110 -14.86 5.95 4.81
N ALA A 111 -15.19 5.02 3.92
CA ALA A 111 -16.27 4.06 4.13
C ALA A 111 -15.87 2.84 4.96
N GLY A 112 -14.58 2.60 5.19
CA GLY A 112 -14.05 1.43 5.90
C GLY A 112 -12.88 1.77 6.81
N ASP A 113 -12.15 0.76 7.24
CA ASP A 113 -10.98 0.90 8.12
C ASP A 113 -9.87 1.68 7.43
N PHE A 114 -9.34 2.68 8.11
CA PHE A 114 -8.25 3.53 7.63
C PHE A 114 -7.31 3.95 8.76
N THR A 115 -6.19 4.57 8.39
CA THR A 115 -5.28 5.24 9.33
C THR A 115 -5.06 6.69 8.91
N ARG A 116 -4.76 7.55 9.89
CA ARG A 116 -4.25 8.91 9.64
C ARG A 116 -2.71 8.93 9.55
N GLY A 117 -2.07 7.79 9.73
CA GLY A 117 -0.61 7.73 9.84
C GLY A 117 -0.10 8.62 10.97
N LEU A 118 0.90 9.43 10.67
CA LEU A 118 1.44 10.45 11.59
C LEU A 118 0.81 11.84 11.42
N TYR A 119 -0.24 11.96 10.61
CA TYR A 119 -0.80 13.28 10.26
C TYR A 119 -1.36 14.05 11.46
N GLU A 120 -1.93 13.33 12.43
CA GLU A 120 -2.49 13.91 13.65
C GLU A 120 -1.56 13.77 14.88
N ARG A 121 -0.43 13.08 14.71
CA ARG A 121 0.55 12.88 15.78
C ARG A 121 1.78 13.70 15.47
N GLY A 122 2.15 14.59 16.38
CA GLY A 122 3.47 15.22 16.32
C GLY A 122 4.58 14.16 16.41
N VAL A 123 5.74 14.48 15.87
CA VAL A 123 6.96 13.71 16.14
C VAL A 123 7.46 14.24 17.49
N GLU A 124 7.30 13.45 18.54
CA GLU A 124 7.90 13.72 19.85
C GLU A 124 9.38 13.37 19.83
#